data_1857ba0fb780446a534fd623667e85fe
#
_entry.id   1857ba0fb780446a534fd623667e85fe
#
_cell.length_a   1.000
_cell.length_b   1.000
_cell.length_c   1.000
_cell.angle_alpha   90.00
_cell.angle_beta   90.00
_cell.angle_gamma   90.00
#
_symmetry.space_group_name_H-M   'P 1'
#
loop_
_entity.id
_entity.type
_entity.pdbx_description
1 polymer ?
#
loop_
_entity_poly.entity_id
_entity_poly.type
_entity_poly.pdbx_seq_one_letter_code
_entity_poly.pdbx_strand_id
1 'polypeptide(L)'
;MPKSMPVPVERPNAYPMIFQLFASRPASSNIDALYGVIVAQARSPVFYLAYGVPDTVEGRFDLIVLHLVLLFRRLRNEPEPVRSLVQGVFDRFCRDMDHNLREMGVGDLAVPKEMRRLGEAFYGRAGVYERALDAGGAEGHDLLTSALTRNVFAEVDLSDHARRLAAYAVEAMNRLDMAEGAAIARGDLVFPDPEIVSATIDAKTVAETHVKSHDRA
;
A
#
# COMPACT_ATOMS: atom_id res chain seq x y z
N MET A 1 -50.70 -7.20 -5.97
CA MET A 1 -49.51 -6.35 -6.11
C MET A 1 -48.29 -7.19 -5.86
N PRO A 2 -47.42 -7.48 -6.83
CA PRO A 2 -46.23 -8.26 -6.62
C PRO A 2 -45.12 -7.39 -6.02
N LYS A 3 -44.51 -7.86 -4.94
CA LYS A 3 -43.34 -7.26 -4.30
C LYS A 3 -42.15 -7.33 -5.27
N SER A 4 -41.58 -6.18 -5.61
CA SER A 4 -40.33 -6.07 -6.35
C SER A 4 -39.18 -6.58 -5.47
N MET A 5 -38.49 -7.61 -5.92
CA MET A 5 -37.25 -8.10 -5.35
C MET A 5 -36.14 -7.05 -5.62
N PRO A 6 -35.25 -6.78 -4.65
CA PRO A 6 -34.11 -5.91 -4.89
C PRO A 6 -33.11 -6.60 -5.85
N VAL A 7 -32.71 -5.86 -6.87
CA VAL A 7 -31.67 -6.27 -7.83
C VAL A 7 -30.35 -6.38 -7.07
N PRO A 8 -29.57 -7.46 -7.24
CA PRO A 8 -28.23 -7.55 -6.65
C PRO A 8 -27.34 -6.47 -7.26
N VAL A 9 -26.79 -5.62 -6.42
CA VAL A 9 -25.73 -4.70 -6.84
C VAL A 9 -24.47 -5.54 -7.09
N GLU A 10 -24.17 -5.79 -8.36
CA GLU A 10 -22.89 -6.33 -8.78
C GLU A 10 -21.79 -5.35 -8.36
N ARG A 11 -20.98 -5.77 -7.40
CA ARG A 11 -19.74 -5.06 -7.04
C ARG A 11 -18.76 -5.24 -8.19
N PRO A 12 -18.26 -4.18 -8.82
CA PRO A 12 -17.17 -4.33 -9.77
C PRO A 12 -15.97 -4.89 -9.02
N ASN A 13 -15.54 -6.08 -9.39
CA ASN A 13 -14.29 -6.68 -8.95
C ASN A 13 -13.16 -5.80 -9.46
N ALA A 14 -12.51 -5.04 -8.57
CA ALA A 14 -11.54 -4.00 -8.93
C ALA A 14 -10.24 -4.57 -9.55
N TYR A 15 -10.08 -5.89 -9.57
CA TYR A 15 -9.00 -6.57 -10.24
C TYR A 15 -9.57 -7.43 -11.38
N PRO A 16 -9.62 -6.91 -12.62
CA PRO A 16 -9.94 -7.75 -13.77
C PRO A 16 -8.83 -8.79 -13.89
N MET A 17 -9.24 -10.00 -13.62
CA MET A 17 -8.50 -11.25 -13.78
C MET A 17 -7.52 -11.24 -14.95
N ILE A 18 -6.25 -11.33 -14.65
CA ILE A 18 -5.23 -12.33 -14.98
C ILE A 18 -5.52 -13.21 -16.23
N PHE A 19 -5.92 -12.69 -17.36
CA PHE A 19 -5.84 -13.38 -18.65
C PHE A 19 -6.08 -12.40 -19.80
N GLN A 20 -5.07 -11.55 -20.07
CA GLN A 20 -4.87 -11.05 -21.43
C GLN A 20 -3.42 -11.31 -21.82
N LEU A 21 -3.23 -12.44 -22.45
CA LEU A 21 -2.05 -12.79 -23.23
C LEU A 21 -1.99 -11.83 -24.43
N PHE A 22 -0.79 -11.23 -24.65
CA PHE A 22 -0.40 -10.39 -25.81
C PHE A 22 -0.63 -8.88 -25.72
N ALA A 23 -0.24 -8.24 -24.60
CA ALA A 23 0.26 -6.87 -24.69
C ALA A 23 1.79 -6.90 -24.58
N SER A 24 2.48 -6.02 -25.30
CA SER A 24 3.94 -5.89 -25.23
C SER A 24 4.35 -5.71 -23.79
N ARG A 25 5.03 -6.73 -23.22
CA ARG A 25 5.47 -6.72 -21.83
C ARG A 25 6.43 -5.56 -21.63
N PRO A 26 6.22 -4.71 -20.61
CA PRO A 26 7.22 -3.72 -20.26
C PRO A 26 8.56 -4.42 -20.01
N ALA A 27 9.66 -3.75 -20.31
CA ALA A 27 10.99 -4.34 -20.14
C ALA A 27 11.15 -4.83 -18.69
N SER A 28 11.63 -6.05 -18.49
CA SER A 28 11.80 -6.66 -17.16
C SER A 28 12.63 -5.77 -16.23
N SER A 29 13.60 -5.03 -16.79
CA SER A 29 14.42 -4.05 -16.05
C SER A 29 13.61 -2.95 -15.37
N ASN A 30 12.52 -2.46 -15.99
CA ASN A 30 11.68 -1.41 -15.40
C ASN A 30 10.82 -1.97 -14.24
N ILE A 31 10.33 -3.20 -14.41
CA ILE A 31 9.59 -3.92 -13.36
C ILE A 31 10.49 -4.14 -12.14
N ASP A 32 11.72 -4.61 -12.37
CA ASP A 32 12.69 -4.85 -11.29
C ASP A 32 13.10 -3.53 -10.62
N ALA A 33 13.25 -2.43 -11.39
CA ALA A 33 13.52 -1.11 -10.84
C ALA A 33 12.37 -0.62 -9.94
N LEU A 34 11.12 -0.67 -10.43
CA LEU A 34 9.94 -0.27 -9.65
C LEU A 34 9.80 -1.08 -8.36
N TYR A 35 9.94 -2.39 -8.46
CA TYR A 35 9.88 -3.25 -7.28
C TYR A 35 11.04 -3.00 -6.31
N GLY A 36 12.22 -2.75 -6.83
CA GLY A 36 13.41 -2.38 -6.04
C GLY A 36 13.20 -1.10 -5.23
N VAL A 37 12.60 -0.06 -5.83
CA VAL A 37 12.25 1.18 -5.14
C VAL A 37 11.22 0.92 -4.02
N ILE A 38 10.19 0.11 -4.29
CA ILE A 38 9.19 -0.27 -3.28
C ILE A 38 9.85 -0.95 -2.09
N VAL A 39 10.69 -1.95 -2.35
CA VAL A 39 11.38 -2.70 -1.28
C VAL A 39 12.35 -1.80 -0.51
N ALA A 40 13.09 -0.93 -1.19
CA ALA A 40 14.01 0.00 -0.54
C ALA A 40 13.26 0.98 0.38
N GLN A 41 12.13 1.54 -0.10
CA GLN A 41 11.30 2.44 0.69
C GLN A 41 10.70 1.72 1.91
N ALA A 42 10.10 0.55 1.70
CA ALA A 42 9.47 -0.24 2.77
C ALA A 42 10.48 -0.70 3.84
N ARG A 43 11.76 -0.78 3.50
CA ARG A 43 12.85 -1.16 4.42
C ARG A 43 13.52 0.03 5.09
N SER A 44 13.07 1.27 4.87
CA SER A 44 13.62 2.44 5.55
C SER A 44 13.51 2.27 7.07
N PRO A 45 14.61 2.43 7.83
CA PRO A 45 14.59 2.28 9.30
C PRO A 45 13.62 3.23 9.99
N VAL A 46 13.30 4.35 9.36
CA VAL A 46 12.40 5.36 9.91
C VAL A 46 11.00 4.79 10.18
N PHE A 47 10.50 3.86 9.37
CA PHE A 47 9.20 3.23 9.60
C PHE A 47 9.14 2.44 10.90
N TYR A 48 10.24 1.83 11.30
CA TYR A 48 10.33 1.07 12.54
C TYR A 48 10.58 1.99 13.75
N LEU A 49 11.41 3.01 13.58
CA LEU A 49 11.85 3.89 14.66
C LEU A 49 10.84 5.02 14.97
N ALA A 50 10.31 5.69 13.93
CA ALA A 50 9.46 6.86 14.10
C ALA A 50 7.96 6.57 13.88
N TYR A 51 7.63 5.59 13.05
CA TYR A 51 6.24 5.18 12.81
C TYR A 51 5.81 3.99 13.68
N GLY A 52 6.73 3.36 14.41
CA GLY A 52 6.44 2.26 15.31
C GLY A 52 5.98 0.97 14.64
N VAL A 53 6.22 0.80 13.34
CA VAL A 53 5.93 -0.45 12.65
C VAL A 53 6.79 -1.57 13.27
N PRO A 54 6.23 -2.72 13.64
CA PRO A 54 7.02 -3.83 14.18
C PRO A 54 8.10 -4.29 13.19
N ASP A 55 9.37 -4.36 13.63
CA ASP A 55 10.46 -4.88 12.82
C ASP A 55 10.45 -6.42 12.80
N THR A 56 9.40 -6.98 12.24
CA THR A 56 9.14 -8.40 12.05
C THR A 56 8.99 -8.72 10.57
N VAL A 57 8.93 -10.00 10.22
CA VAL A 57 8.66 -10.44 8.84
C VAL A 57 7.29 -9.91 8.38
N GLU A 58 6.30 -9.96 9.27
CA GLU A 58 4.95 -9.48 9.01
C GLU A 58 4.92 -7.95 8.81
N GLY A 59 5.57 -7.17 9.68
CA GLY A 59 5.61 -5.71 9.54
C GLY A 59 6.33 -5.27 8.27
N ARG A 60 7.40 -5.96 7.89
CA ARG A 60 8.11 -5.73 6.61
C ARG A 60 7.24 -6.08 5.41
N PHE A 61 6.50 -7.18 5.47
CA PHE A 61 5.51 -7.56 4.45
C PHE A 61 4.41 -6.49 4.34
N ASP A 62 3.87 -6.02 5.45
CA ASP A 62 2.80 -5.02 5.48
C ASP A 62 3.22 -3.69 4.85
N LEU A 63 4.45 -3.24 5.09
CA LEU A 63 5.00 -2.05 4.44
C LEU A 63 5.16 -2.25 2.93
N ILE A 64 5.63 -3.41 2.47
CA ILE A 64 5.72 -3.71 1.02
C ILE A 64 4.32 -3.68 0.41
N VAL A 65 3.33 -4.32 1.05
CA VAL A 65 1.93 -4.33 0.57
C VAL A 65 1.36 -2.92 0.51
N LEU A 66 1.59 -2.08 1.51
CA LEU A 66 1.14 -0.69 1.51
C LEU A 66 1.67 0.06 0.27
N HIS A 67 2.98 0.01 0.01
CA HIS A 67 3.59 0.70 -1.12
C HIS A 67 3.17 0.12 -2.49
N LEU A 68 2.95 -1.21 -2.57
CA LEU A 68 2.38 -1.82 -3.78
C LEU A 68 0.96 -1.31 -4.05
N VAL A 69 0.12 -1.22 -3.03
CA VAL A 69 -1.26 -0.70 -3.18
C VAL A 69 -1.24 0.75 -3.67
N LEU A 70 -0.37 1.60 -3.12
CA LEU A 70 -0.22 2.99 -3.57
C LEU A 70 0.15 3.06 -5.05
N LEU A 71 1.16 2.29 -5.48
CA LEU A 71 1.55 2.24 -6.88
C LEU A 71 0.43 1.70 -7.78
N PHE A 72 -0.22 0.61 -7.40
CA PHE A 72 -1.28 -0.03 -8.20
C PHE A 72 -2.48 0.88 -8.35
N ARG A 73 -2.88 1.58 -7.27
CA ARG A 73 -3.93 2.59 -7.31
C ARG A 73 -3.57 3.73 -8.28
N ARG A 74 -2.33 4.22 -8.26
CA ARG A 74 -1.86 5.27 -9.16
C ARG A 74 -1.94 4.83 -10.64
N LEU A 75 -1.59 3.57 -10.92
CA LEU A 75 -1.51 3.07 -12.30
C LEU A 75 -2.83 2.50 -12.84
N ARG A 76 -3.85 2.27 -12.02
CA ARG A 76 -5.09 1.57 -12.42
C ARG A 76 -5.83 2.22 -13.60
N ASN A 77 -5.74 3.54 -13.74
CA ASN A 77 -6.43 4.33 -14.76
C ASN A 77 -5.49 4.76 -15.90
N GLU A 78 -4.23 4.36 -15.89
CA GLU A 78 -3.30 4.65 -16.95
C GLU A 78 -3.62 3.82 -18.21
N PRO A 79 -3.34 4.36 -19.42
CA PRO A 79 -3.47 3.59 -20.66
C PRO A 79 -2.43 2.48 -20.73
N GLU A 80 -2.66 1.50 -21.61
CA GLU A 80 -1.61 0.54 -21.97
C GLU A 80 -0.47 1.24 -22.76
N PRO A 81 0.80 0.80 -22.57
CA PRO A 81 1.23 -0.35 -21.78
C PRO A 81 1.52 -0.05 -20.31
N VAL A 82 1.29 1.17 -19.80
CA VAL A 82 1.62 1.58 -18.43
C VAL A 82 0.82 0.78 -17.41
N ARG A 83 -0.46 0.57 -17.68
CA ARG A 83 -1.33 -0.21 -16.80
C ARG A 83 -0.85 -1.66 -16.62
N SER A 84 -0.25 -2.27 -17.63
CA SER A 84 0.27 -3.65 -17.57
C SER A 84 1.47 -3.81 -16.64
N LEU A 85 2.12 -2.71 -16.20
CA LEU A 85 3.17 -2.74 -15.18
C LEU A 85 2.66 -3.29 -13.85
N VAL A 86 1.41 -3.01 -13.48
CA VAL A 86 0.78 -3.51 -12.25
C VAL A 86 0.93 -5.03 -12.15
N GLN A 87 0.59 -5.74 -13.24
CA GLN A 87 0.72 -7.20 -13.27
C GLN A 87 2.19 -7.64 -13.18
N GLY A 88 3.08 -6.97 -13.89
CA GLY A 88 4.52 -7.30 -13.87
C GLY A 88 5.15 -7.11 -12.49
N VAL A 89 4.84 -6.01 -11.81
CA VAL A 89 5.32 -5.73 -10.45
C VAL A 89 4.71 -6.71 -9.45
N PHE A 90 3.42 -7.06 -9.58
CA PHE A 90 2.79 -8.07 -8.74
C PHE A 90 3.42 -9.46 -8.93
N ASP A 91 3.68 -9.87 -10.16
CA ASP A 91 4.37 -11.13 -10.45
C ASP A 91 5.80 -11.15 -9.87
N ARG A 92 6.47 -9.99 -9.88
CA ARG A 92 7.80 -9.85 -9.27
C ARG A 92 7.73 -9.99 -7.74
N PHE A 93 6.75 -9.34 -7.12
CA PHE A 93 6.48 -9.50 -5.69
C PHE A 93 6.19 -10.96 -5.32
N CYS A 94 5.33 -11.65 -6.06
CA CYS A 94 5.02 -13.06 -5.80
C CYS A 94 6.27 -13.96 -5.88
N ARG A 95 7.15 -13.74 -6.86
CA ARG A 95 8.42 -14.47 -6.96
C ARG A 95 9.35 -14.21 -5.79
N ASP A 96 9.40 -12.96 -5.31
CA ASP A 96 10.20 -12.60 -4.14
C ASP A 96 9.67 -13.27 -2.87
N MET A 97 8.36 -13.32 -2.68
CA MET A 97 7.74 -14.01 -1.55
C MET A 97 7.97 -15.51 -1.57
N ASP A 98 7.84 -16.17 -2.74
CA ASP A 98 8.15 -17.61 -2.89
C ASP A 98 9.61 -17.91 -2.54
N HIS A 99 10.53 -17.08 -3.04
CA HIS A 99 11.95 -17.21 -2.74
C HIS A 99 12.24 -17.04 -1.24
N ASN A 100 11.71 -16.01 -0.61
CA ASN A 100 11.89 -15.73 0.82
C ASN A 100 11.33 -16.88 1.69
N LEU A 101 10.17 -17.44 1.36
CA LEU A 101 9.63 -18.60 2.07
C LEU A 101 10.59 -19.80 2.02
N ARG A 102 11.19 -20.07 0.87
CA ARG A 102 12.17 -21.16 0.69
C ARG A 102 13.46 -20.89 1.48
N GLU A 103 13.97 -19.67 1.47
CA GLU A 103 15.13 -19.27 2.27
C GLU A 103 14.88 -19.37 3.78
N MET A 104 13.65 -19.12 4.23
CA MET A 104 13.25 -19.33 5.62
C MET A 104 13.04 -20.81 6.00
N GLY A 105 13.27 -21.74 5.06
CA GLY A 105 13.19 -23.17 5.31
C GLY A 105 11.78 -23.76 5.20
N VAL A 106 10.83 -23.05 4.59
CA VAL A 106 9.51 -23.62 4.29
C VAL A 106 9.66 -24.71 3.24
N GLY A 107 9.27 -25.92 3.58
CA GLY A 107 9.39 -27.07 2.67
C GLY A 107 8.53 -26.91 1.40
N ASP A 108 9.01 -27.45 0.28
CA ASP A 108 8.39 -27.29 -1.05
C ASP A 108 6.90 -27.60 -1.10
N LEU A 109 6.44 -28.58 -0.33
CA LEU A 109 5.02 -28.94 -0.26
C LEU A 109 4.16 -27.93 0.52
N ALA A 110 4.77 -27.13 1.39
CA ALA A 110 4.08 -26.12 2.20
C ALA A 110 4.07 -24.74 1.51
N VAL A 111 5.05 -24.42 0.66
CA VAL A 111 5.16 -23.14 -0.05
C VAL A 111 3.85 -22.75 -0.75
N PRO A 112 3.14 -23.59 -1.50
CA PRO A 112 1.90 -23.17 -2.16
C PRO A 112 0.79 -22.76 -1.18
N LYS A 113 0.74 -23.37 0.00
CA LYS A 113 -0.23 -23.03 1.05
C LYS A 113 0.10 -21.65 1.64
N GLU A 114 1.37 -21.38 1.95
CA GLU A 114 1.80 -20.10 2.50
C GLU A 114 1.66 -18.98 1.45
N MET A 115 1.98 -19.23 0.18
CA MET A 115 1.77 -18.28 -0.90
C MET A 115 0.29 -17.90 -1.06
N ARG A 116 -0.63 -18.87 -0.93
CA ARG A 116 -2.07 -18.56 -0.91
C ARG A 116 -2.44 -17.68 0.26
N ARG A 117 -1.93 -17.96 1.47
CA ARG A 117 -2.17 -17.14 2.68
C ARG A 117 -1.66 -15.70 2.50
N LEU A 118 -0.46 -15.53 1.93
CA LEU A 118 0.08 -14.21 1.61
C LEU A 118 -0.78 -13.48 0.57
N GLY A 119 -1.29 -14.19 -0.45
CA GLY A 119 -2.22 -13.64 -1.43
C GLY A 119 -3.54 -13.18 -0.79
N GLU A 120 -4.16 -13.98 0.07
CA GLU A 120 -5.37 -13.62 0.81
C GLU A 120 -5.11 -12.38 1.70
N ALA A 121 -3.97 -12.32 2.38
CA ALA A 121 -3.55 -11.18 3.18
C ALA A 121 -3.35 -9.92 2.32
N PHE A 122 -2.67 -10.03 1.17
CA PHE A 122 -2.50 -8.94 0.21
C PHE A 122 -3.84 -8.36 -0.25
N TYR A 123 -4.74 -9.20 -0.79
CA TYR A 123 -6.03 -8.73 -1.30
C TYR A 123 -6.93 -8.15 -0.22
N GLY A 124 -6.91 -8.72 0.99
CA GLY A 124 -7.64 -8.18 2.13
C GLY A 124 -7.19 -6.76 2.49
N ARG A 125 -5.85 -6.52 2.53
CA ARG A 125 -5.27 -5.20 2.80
C ARG A 125 -5.51 -4.22 1.65
N ALA A 126 -5.25 -4.64 0.42
CA ALA A 126 -5.45 -3.83 -0.77
C ALA A 126 -6.88 -3.28 -0.83
N GLY A 127 -7.88 -4.12 -0.64
CA GLY A 127 -9.27 -3.70 -0.73
C GLY A 127 -9.69 -2.69 0.35
N VAL A 128 -9.13 -2.73 1.57
CA VAL A 128 -9.47 -1.75 2.61
C VAL A 128 -8.67 -0.46 2.46
N TYR A 129 -7.41 -0.53 2.03
CA TYR A 129 -6.57 0.65 1.81
C TYR A 129 -7.07 1.45 0.60
N GLU A 130 -7.42 0.79 -0.52
CA GLU A 130 -7.99 1.47 -1.69
C GLU A 130 -9.29 2.21 -1.35
N ARG A 131 -10.22 1.56 -0.65
CA ARG A 131 -11.47 2.23 -0.24
C ARG A 131 -11.21 3.47 0.63
N ALA A 132 -10.26 3.38 1.55
CA ALA A 132 -9.88 4.50 2.40
C ALA A 132 -9.28 5.65 1.58
N LEU A 133 -8.36 5.35 0.66
CA LEU A 133 -7.72 6.33 -0.22
C LEU A 133 -8.72 6.93 -1.22
N ASP A 134 -9.74 6.18 -1.66
CA ASP A 134 -10.78 6.67 -2.56
C ASP A 134 -11.78 7.59 -1.85
N ALA A 135 -12.07 7.36 -0.57
CA ALA A 135 -12.90 8.26 0.23
C ALA A 135 -12.23 9.63 0.40
N GLY A 136 -10.91 9.66 0.59
CA GLY A 136 -10.15 10.91 0.70
C GLY A 136 -10.51 11.75 1.93
N GLY A 137 -9.83 12.90 2.08
CA GLY A 137 -10.09 13.84 3.16
C GLY A 137 -9.96 13.24 4.57
N ALA A 138 -10.69 13.77 5.53
CA ALA A 138 -10.65 13.31 6.92
C ALA A 138 -11.23 11.89 7.06
N GLU A 139 -12.33 11.60 6.39
CA GLU A 139 -12.96 10.26 6.41
C GLU A 139 -12.00 9.18 5.89
N GLY A 140 -11.37 9.43 4.74
CA GLY A 140 -10.40 8.51 4.17
C GLY A 140 -9.20 8.27 5.08
N HIS A 141 -8.70 9.33 5.73
CA HIS A 141 -7.62 9.23 6.70
C HIS A 141 -8.01 8.37 7.91
N ASP A 142 -9.22 8.53 8.46
CA ASP A 142 -9.71 7.76 9.60
C ASP A 142 -9.94 6.29 9.23
N LEU A 143 -10.49 6.02 8.04
CA LEU A 143 -10.64 4.67 7.50
C LEU A 143 -9.28 3.98 7.31
N LEU A 144 -8.29 4.70 6.77
CA LEU A 144 -6.94 4.18 6.57
C LEU A 144 -6.24 3.91 7.90
N THR A 145 -6.37 4.85 8.86
CA THR A 145 -5.85 4.67 10.24
C THR A 145 -6.42 3.41 10.86
N SER A 146 -7.74 3.23 10.81
CA SER A 146 -8.41 2.04 11.36
C SER A 146 -7.95 0.75 10.68
N ALA A 147 -7.74 0.77 9.36
CA ALA A 147 -7.25 -0.37 8.61
C ALA A 147 -5.79 -0.73 8.96
N LEU A 148 -4.92 0.28 9.09
CA LEU A 148 -3.52 0.10 9.48
C LEU A 148 -3.39 -0.37 10.92
N THR A 149 -4.21 0.16 11.86
CA THR A 149 -4.25 -0.34 13.24
C THR A 149 -4.47 -1.86 13.28
N ARG A 150 -5.46 -2.35 12.53
CA ARG A 150 -5.77 -3.79 12.51
C ARG A 150 -4.74 -4.65 11.81
N ASN A 151 -4.16 -4.15 10.71
CA ASN A 151 -3.32 -4.97 9.84
C ASN A 151 -1.83 -4.92 10.19
N VAL A 152 -1.34 -3.77 10.65
CA VAL A 152 0.10 -3.54 10.89
C VAL A 152 0.41 -3.60 12.39
N PHE A 153 -0.43 -3.00 13.22
CA PHE A 153 -0.12 -2.82 14.63
C PHE A 153 -0.79 -3.86 15.55
N ALA A 154 -1.90 -4.47 15.09
CA ALA A 154 -2.66 -5.51 15.81
C ALA A 154 -3.13 -5.14 17.24
N GLU A 155 -2.81 -3.94 17.74
CA GLU A 155 -3.11 -3.46 19.08
C GLU A 155 -3.79 -2.08 19.03
N VAL A 156 -4.73 -1.83 19.95
CA VAL A 156 -5.53 -0.60 20.01
C VAL A 156 -4.71 0.60 20.50
N ASP A 157 -3.74 0.37 21.37
CA ASP A 157 -2.93 1.43 21.99
C ASP A 157 -1.91 2.08 21.03
N LEU A 158 -1.75 1.53 19.82
CA LEU A 158 -0.86 2.06 18.78
C LEU A 158 -1.58 2.93 17.73
N SER A 159 -2.75 3.47 18.06
CA SER A 159 -3.54 4.32 17.15
C SER A 159 -2.78 5.55 16.63
N ASP A 160 -1.90 6.15 17.43
CA ASP A 160 -1.09 7.30 17.01
C ASP A 160 -0.02 6.91 15.98
N HIS A 161 0.59 5.75 16.09
CA HIS A 161 1.49 5.19 15.09
C HIS A 161 0.74 4.89 13.78
N ALA A 162 -0.45 4.30 13.87
CA ALA A 162 -1.30 4.03 12.71
C ALA A 162 -1.74 5.32 12.02
N ARG A 163 -2.10 6.36 12.78
CA ARG A 163 -2.45 7.70 12.25
C ARG A 163 -1.26 8.34 11.53
N ARG A 164 -0.07 8.25 12.10
CA ARG A 164 1.17 8.71 11.48
C ARG A 164 1.46 7.98 10.17
N LEU A 165 1.33 6.65 10.15
CA LEU A 165 1.53 5.86 8.94
C LEU A 165 0.45 6.15 7.88
N ALA A 166 -0.81 6.42 8.28
CA ALA A 166 -1.87 6.84 7.38
C ALA A 166 -1.55 8.21 6.75
N ALA A 167 -1.06 9.17 7.54
CA ALA A 167 -0.64 10.47 7.02
C ALA A 167 0.52 10.34 6.01
N TYR A 168 1.50 9.48 6.28
CA TYR A 168 2.55 9.16 5.32
C TYR A 168 1.96 8.57 4.02
N ALA A 169 1.06 7.60 4.12
CA ALA A 169 0.47 6.95 2.95
C ALA A 169 -0.33 7.94 2.07
N VAL A 170 -1.04 8.88 2.69
CA VAL A 170 -1.74 9.96 1.97
C VAL A 170 -0.74 10.87 1.25
N GLU A 171 0.35 11.27 1.92
CA GLU A 171 1.39 12.10 1.30
C GLU A 171 2.10 11.36 0.15
N ALA A 172 2.37 10.07 0.34
CA ALA A 172 2.92 9.22 -0.71
C ALA A 172 1.98 9.13 -1.92
N MET A 173 0.67 9.01 -1.69
CA MET A 173 -0.32 9.01 -2.76
C MET A 173 -0.34 10.33 -3.52
N ASN A 174 -0.37 11.47 -2.79
CA ASN A 174 -0.31 12.81 -3.39
C ASN A 174 0.91 12.98 -4.29
N ARG A 175 2.07 12.49 -3.85
CA ARG A 175 3.31 12.56 -4.64
C ARG A 175 3.23 11.67 -5.88
N LEU A 176 2.67 10.47 -5.76
CA LEU A 176 2.47 9.58 -6.90
C LEU A 176 1.48 10.14 -7.92
N ASP A 177 0.42 10.80 -7.48
CA ASP A 177 -0.57 11.43 -8.35
C ASP A 177 0.02 12.58 -9.18
N MET A 178 1.07 13.25 -8.68
CA MET A 178 1.80 14.29 -9.43
C MET A 178 2.82 13.70 -10.42
N ALA A 179 3.18 12.43 -10.30
CA ALA A 179 4.15 11.80 -11.19
C ALA A 179 3.51 11.43 -12.54
N GLU A 180 4.22 11.67 -13.64
CA GLU A 180 3.78 11.24 -14.96
C GLU A 180 3.81 9.71 -15.09
N GLY A 181 2.74 9.09 -15.58
CA GLY A 181 2.66 7.65 -15.81
C GLY A 181 3.79 7.13 -16.71
N ALA A 182 4.19 7.92 -17.72
CA ALA A 182 5.31 7.59 -18.58
C ALA A 182 6.67 7.58 -17.85
N ALA A 183 6.88 8.43 -16.84
CA ALA A 183 8.07 8.39 -16.00
C ALA A 183 8.09 7.12 -15.13
N ILE A 184 6.97 6.81 -14.50
CA ILE A 184 6.82 5.55 -13.74
C ILE A 184 7.08 4.35 -14.65
N ALA A 185 6.59 4.37 -15.91
CA ALA A 185 6.81 3.28 -16.85
C ALA A 185 8.28 3.07 -17.22
N ARG A 186 9.13 4.08 -17.08
CA ARG A 186 10.59 3.95 -17.25
C ARG A 186 11.33 3.49 -15.99
N GLY A 187 10.62 3.33 -14.88
CA GLY A 187 11.19 2.97 -13.59
C GLY A 187 11.46 4.17 -12.66
N ASP A 188 11.07 5.37 -13.07
CA ASP A 188 11.24 6.62 -12.31
C ASP A 188 10.13 6.72 -11.25
N LEU A 189 10.27 6.00 -10.16
CA LEU A 189 9.35 5.98 -9.02
C LEU A 189 10.02 6.63 -7.82
N VAL A 190 9.37 7.62 -7.21
CA VAL A 190 9.91 8.32 -6.03
C VAL A 190 8.81 8.45 -4.98
N PHE A 191 9.01 7.84 -3.83
CA PHE A 191 8.20 8.07 -2.64
C PHE A 191 8.71 9.27 -1.84
N PRO A 192 7.89 9.89 -0.98
CA PRO A 192 8.39 10.93 -0.07
C PRO A 192 9.35 10.33 0.96
N ASP A 193 10.30 11.14 1.41
CA ASP A 193 11.19 10.76 2.51
C ASP A 193 10.35 10.62 3.80
N PRO A 194 10.31 9.42 4.43
CA PRO A 194 9.51 9.19 5.61
C PRO A 194 9.99 9.99 6.83
N GLU A 195 11.28 10.37 6.89
CA GLU A 195 11.81 11.21 7.96
C GLU A 195 11.26 12.64 7.87
N ILE A 196 11.25 13.21 6.67
CA ILE A 196 10.69 14.56 6.44
C ILE A 196 9.19 14.59 6.73
N VAL A 197 8.46 13.57 6.29
CA VAL A 197 7.02 13.47 6.55
C VAL A 197 6.76 13.31 8.04
N SER A 198 7.51 12.48 8.76
CA SER A 198 7.40 12.32 10.21
C SER A 198 7.62 13.65 10.95
N ALA A 199 8.70 14.36 10.63
CA ALA A 199 9.02 15.65 11.24
C ALA A 199 7.90 16.70 10.97
N THR A 200 7.31 16.68 9.78
CA THR A 200 6.20 17.57 9.42
C THR A 200 4.93 17.28 10.22
N ILE A 201 4.63 16.00 10.48
CA ILE A 201 3.50 15.57 11.32
C ILE A 201 3.70 16.06 12.76
N ASP A 202 4.91 15.88 13.31
CA ASP A 202 5.25 16.31 14.66
C ASP A 202 5.10 17.83 14.83
N ALA A 203 5.58 18.61 13.87
CA ALA A 203 5.46 20.07 13.88
C ALA A 203 4.00 20.53 13.85
N LYS A 204 3.14 19.92 13.07
CA LYS A 204 1.69 20.22 13.03
C LYS A 204 1.00 19.90 14.35
N THR A 205 1.32 18.74 14.94
CA THR A 205 0.73 18.33 16.24
C THR A 205 1.10 19.28 17.36
N VAL A 206 2.36 19.76 17.41
CA VAL A 206 2.81 20.77 18.39
C VAL A 206 2.05 22.11 18.20
N ALA A 207 1.89 22.57 16.94
CA ALA A 207 1.20 23.81 16.64
C ALA A 207 -0.28 23.77 17.07
N GLU A 208 -0.99 22.66 16.78
CA GLU A 208 -2.39 22.48 17.17
C GLU A 208 -2.58 22.43 18.71
N THR A 209 -1.63 21.85 19.42
CA THR A 209 -1.66 21.78 20.89
C THR A 209 -1.49 23.19 21.51
N HIS A 210 -0.62 24.02 20.94
CA HIS A 210 -0.42 25.41 21.41
C HIS A 210 -1.65 26.29 21.19
N VAL A 211 -2.33 26.17 20.04
CA VAL A 211 -3.55 26.92 19.74
C VAL A 211 -4.67 26.57 20.74
N LYS A 212 -4.88 25.26 21.00
CA LYS A 212 -5.91 24.81 21.96
C LYS A 212 -5.65 25.22 23.40
N SER A 213 -4.39 25.45 23.80
CA SER A 213 -4.03 25.92 25.14
C SER A 213 -4.29 27.42 25.34
N HIS A 214 -4.24 28.23 24.27
CA HIS A 214 -4.52 29.69 24.31
C HIS A 214 -6.03 30.02 24.31
N ASP A 215 -6.85 29.18 23.70
CA ASP A 215 -8.31 29.37 23.67
C ASP A 215 -9.01 28.99 25.01
N ARG A 216 -8.29 28.41 25.96
CA ARG A 216 -8.81 28.01 27.29
C ARG A 216 -8.37 28.92 28.43
N ALA A 217 -7.59 29.96 28.18
CA ALA A 217 -7.11 30.94 29.13
C ALA A 217 -7.87 32.27 29.02
#